data_b1203a50f8baeb08a0d9a8f46e5f56ac
#
_entry.id   b1203a50f8baeb08a0d9a8f46e5f56ac
#
_cell.length_a   1.000
_cell.length_b   1.000
_cell.length_c   1.000
_cell.angle_alpha   90.00
_cell.angle_beta   90.00
_cell.angle_gamma   90.00
#
_symmetry.space_group_name_H-M   'P 1'
#
loop_
_entity.id
_entity.type
_entity.pdbx_description
1 polymer ?
#
loop_
_entity_poly.entity_id
_entity_poly.type
_entity_poly.pdbx_seq_one_letter_code
_entity_poly.pdbx_strand_id
1 'polypeptide(L)'
;MKKRVLLSLLLILLSLSMLLTSCEKVDLGDDSDTQAETSANFNPGTIYGRWYSSKNQTVVEISEALDQVTLYLLKVGYYEYEKKITGSCTYEDHILTMTGDDGKTYSWVFDAKTGTLSASMDSDTSVYSRREDLPTEHISIPFPDFTTLKCDKLVTLGKYTELTHSADCMAEAAISIFNNYYKAVEKTPATITDRAAKQGDLVNIDYTGYLNGVAFSGGAAKSQDVSLIENSGYIPGFAEGVIGKIAGSTFDVNVTFPEDYGSEDLAGKAVVFKMTLNKIYDLTIPDADIATYTENEHTTYQSLLDEASSAFIKDDLWSQVLETSKFDDMPESVYGYFLTYYIDMYRYYAVMYGMDYNTLLSYYGITEADFIEAAKKDAMQFAVAFALSAKANISYTQEDYDAKIEEYVAQLVDAKTHTREEALAHINANELPLIKADLTVNAVIDWIYAQNVK
;
A
#
# COMPACT_ATOMS: atom_id res chain seq x y z
N MET A 1 7.78 -20.37 0.00
CA MET A 1 8.63 -19.32 0.57
C MET A 1 8.30 -17.90 0.10
N LYS A 2 7.93 -17.63 -1.16
CA LYS A 2 7.59 -16.25 -1.64
C LYS A 2 6.25 -15.64 -1.15
N LYS A 3 5.37 -16.40 -0.51
CA LYS A 3 4.00 -15.94 -0.14
C LYS A 3 3.84 -15.43 1.31
N ARG A 4 4.73 -15.73 2.23
CA ARG A 4 4.64 -15.22 3.62
C ARG A 4 5.06 -13.74 3.76
N VAL A 5 5.91 -13.24 2.84
CA VAL A 5 6.29 -11.82 2.76
C VAL A 5 5.12 -10.92 2.38
N LEU A 6 4.12 -11.47 1.68
CA LEU A 6 2.94 -10.70 1.28
C LEU A 6 2.02 -10.34 2.46
N LEU A 7 2.03 -11.11 3.55
CA LEU A 7 1.11 -10.87 4.67
C LEU A 7 1.57 -9.75 5.60
N SER A 8 2.87 -9.63 5.89
CA SER A 8 3.38 -8.52 6.70
C SER A 8 3.40 -7.19 5.94
N LEU A 9 3.68 -7.21 4.63
CA LEU A 9 3.49 -6.08 3.73
C LEU A 9 2.00 -5.80 3.41
N LEU A 10 1.13 -6.82 3.49
CA LEU A 10 -0.31 -6.67 3.27
C LEU A 10 -0.99 -5.95 4.43
N LEU A 11 -0.53 -6.10 5.67
CA LEU A 11 -1.06 -5.35 6.82
C LEU A 11 -0.72 -3.85 6.72
N ILE A 12 0.46 -3.51 6.20
CA ILE A 12 0.82 -2.11 5.87
C ILE A 12 0.07 -1.63 4.61
N LEU A 13 -0.22 -2.52 3.65
CA LEU A 13 -0.98 -2.20 2.43
C LEU A 13 -2.50 -2.18 2.64
N LEU A 14 -3.04 -2.86 3.66
CA LEU A 14 -4.48 -2.83 3.98
C LEU A 14 -4.88 -1.51 4.66
N SER A 15 -4.00 -0.90 5.47
CA SER A 15 -4.23 0.49 5.92
C SER A 15 -4.20 1.47 4.73
N LEU A 16 -3.43 1.17 3.69
CA LEU A 16 -3.35 1.95 2.45
C LEU A 16 -4.61 1.79 1.57
N SER A 17 -5.24 0.61 1.56
CA SER A 17 -6.45 0.37 0.76
C SER A 17 -7.65 1.16 1.27
N MET A 18 -7.74 1.45 2.57
CA MET A 18 -8.81 2.29 3.12
C MET A 18 -8.67 3.77 2.74
N LEU A 19 -7.47 4.27 2.46
CA LEU A 19 -7.26 5.61 1.93
C LEU A 19 -7.43 5.70 0.40
N LEU A 20 -7.30 4.57 -0.32
CA LEU A 20 -7.40 4.52 -1.79
C LEU A 20 -8.76 4.08 -2.33
N THR A 21 -9.68 3.57 -1.50
CA THR A 21 -11.01 3.13 -1.96
C THR A 21 -11.98 4.24 -2.29
N SER A 22 -11.58 5.52 -2.15
CA SER A 22 -12.39 6.66 -2.57
C SER A 22 -12.06 7.24 -3.95
N CYS A 23 -11.12 6.65 -4.71
CA CYS A 23 -10.72 7.20 -6.00
C CYS A 23 -11.11 6.28 -7.17
N GLU A 24 -12.17 6.62 -7.86
CA GLU A 24 -12.39 6.23 -9.26
C GLU A 24 -11.20 6.67 -10.12
N LYS A 25 -10.81 5.80 -11.07
CA LYS A 25 -9.87 6.17 -12.14
C LYS A 25 -10.39 7.38 -12.90
N VAL A 26 -9.84 8.54 -12.64
CA VAL A 26 -10.02 9.71 -13.49
C VAL A 26 -9.09 9.54 -14.69
N ASP A 27 -9.70 9.50 -15.87
CA ASP A 27 -9.02 9.54 -17.17
C ASP A 27 -8.31 10.91 -17.28
N LEU A 28 -7.00 10.88 -17.14
CA LEU A 28 -6.17 12.08 -17.34
C LEU A 28 -6.12 12.35 -18.84
N GLY A 29 -7.04 13.17 -19.30
CA GLY A 29 -6.96 13.77 -20.63
C GLY A 29 -5.61 14.46 -20.79
N ASP A 30 -5.00 14.20 -21.95
CA ASP A 30 -3.74 14.79 -22.41
C ASP A 30 -3.89 16.31 -22.60
N ASP A 31 -3.83 17.06 -21.50
CA ASP A 31 -3.73 18.53 -21.51
C ASP A 31 -2.31 18.93 -21.07
N SER A 32 -1.48 19.11 -22.07
CA SER A 32 -0.08 19.55 -21.98
C SER A 32 0.10 21.03 -21.65
N ASP A 33 -0.75 21.63 -20.81
CA ASP A 33 -0.61 23.05 -20.43
C ASP A 33 -1.12 23.33 -19.00
N THR A 34 -0.49 22.71 -17.97
CA THR A 34 -0.55 23.25 -16.61
C THR A 34 0.86 23.57 -16.15
N GLN A 35 1.20 24.84 -16.28
CA GLN A 35 2.36 25.41 -15.58
C GLN A 35 2.12 25.23 -14.08
N ALA A 36 3.00 24.45 -13.44
CA ALA A 36 3.08 24.38 -11.99
C ALA A 36 3.23 25.80 -11.42
N GLU A 37 2.31 26.18 -10.54
CA GLU A 37 2.47 27.44 -9.79
C GLU A 37 3.72 27.31 -8.91
N THR A 38 4.75 28.04 -9.29
CA THR A 38 6.03 28.12 -8.57
C THR A 38 5.83 28.86 -7.25
N SER A 39 6.42 28.34 -6.19
CA SER A 39 6.50 29.02 -4.88
C SER A 39 6.95 30.48 -5.03
N ALA A 40 6.35 31.38 -4.27
CA ALA A 40 6.25 32.82 -4.48
C ALA A 40 7.56 33.67 -4.44
N ASN A 41 8.76 33.09 -4.58
CA ASN A 41 10.05 33.82 -4.63
C ASN A 41 11.07 33.26 -5.63
N PHE A 42 10.60 32.59 -6.67
CA PHE A 42 11.49 31.97 -7.64
C PHE A 42 11.98 32.97 -8.70
N ASN A 43 13.31 33.08 -8.88
CA ASN A 43 13.92 33.74 -10.03
C ASN A 43 14.25 32.68 -11.10
N PRO A 44 13.51 32.60 -12.21
CA PRO A 44 13.71 31.58 -13.24
C PRO A 44 15.07 31.62 -13.96
N GLY A 45 15.85 32.65 -13.72
CA GLY A 45 17.20 32.82 -14.29
C GLY A 45 18.33 32.26 -13.45
N THR A 46 18.06 31.61 -12.30
CA THR A 46 19.11 31.11 -11.40
C THR A 46 19.26 29.60 -11.51
N ILE A 47 20.50 29.13 -11.58
CA ILE A 47 20.83 27.71 -11.66
C ILE A 47 20.93 27.04 -10.28
N TYR A 48 21.23 27.78 -9.19
CA TYR A 48 21.33 27.19 -7.86
C TYR A 48 19.96 26.66 -7.35
N GLY A 49 20.00 25.70 -6.43
CA GLY A 49 18.83 25.05 -5.86
C GLY A 49 18.74 23.57 -6.23
N ARG A 50 17.56 22.97 -6.09
CA ARG A 50 17.33 21.54 -6.30
C ARG A 50 16.65 21.26 -7.61
N TRP A 51 17.17 20.27 -8.32
CA TRP A 51 16.73 19.85 -9.64
C TRP A 51 16.50 18.35 -9.66
N TYR A 52 15.37 17.92 -10.17
CA TYR A 52 14.98 16.51 -10.22
C TYR A 52 14.77 16.03 -11.66
N SER A 53 15.24 14.82 -11.97
CA SER A 53 14.94 14.10 -13.20
C SER A 53 14.17 12.82 -12.88
N SER A 54 12.94 12.71 -13.41
CA SER A 54 12.13 11.50 -13.30
C SER A 54 12.66 10.33 -14.11
N LYS A 55 13.42 10.61 -15.18
CA LYS A 55 13.96 9.58 -16.08
C LYS A 55 14.98 8.70 -15.39
N ASN A 56 15.88 9.28 -14.61
CA ASN A 56 16.95 8.56 -13.90
C ASN A 56 16.83 8.64 -12.37
N GLN A 57 15.73 9.21 -11.86
CA GLN A 57 15.44 9.34 -10.44
C GLN A 57 16.59 9.95 -9.63
N THR A 58 17.11 11.06 -10.12
CA THR A 58 18.23 11.76 -9.49
C THR A 58 17.83 13.15 -9.07
N VAL A 59 18.35 13.60 -7.93
CA VAL A 59 18.28 15.00 -7.46
C VAL A 59 19.67 15.61 -7.56
N VAL A 60 19.76 16.78 -8.17
CA VAL A 60 20.97 17.60 -8.22
C VAL A 60 20.74 18.83 -7.36
N GLU A 61 21.49 18.98 -6.28
CA GLU A 61 21.48 20.18 -5.45
C GLU A 61 22.70 21.03 -5.76
N ILE A 62 22.49 22.28 -6.14
CA ILE A 62 23.53 23.24 -6.51
C ILE A 62 23.57 24.32 -5.45
N SER A 63 24.76 24.56 -4.84
CA SER A 63 24.97 25.61 -3.85
C SER A 63 24.73 27.00 -4.44
N GLU A 64 24.29 27.94 -3.62
CA GLU A 64 24.10 29.36 -4.03
C GLU A 64 25.41 30.02 -4.47
N ALA A 65 26.53 29.61 -3.89
CA ALA A 65 27.86 30.08 -4.27
C ALA A 65 28.34 29.47 -5.60
N LEU A 66 27.66 28.48 -6.16
CA LEU A 66 28.04 27.73 -7.38
C LEU A 66 29.43 27.07 -7.26
N ASP A 67 29.85 26.70 -6.07
CA ASP A 67 31.13 26.07 -5.78
C ASP A 67 30.99 24.57 -5.43
N GLN A 68 29.80 24.14 -5.10
CA GLN A 68 29.51 22.76 -4.73
C GLN A 68 28.21 22.23 -5.39
N VAL A 69 28.25 20.96 -5.81
CA VAL A 69 27.08 20.21 -6.25
C VAL A 69 27.01 18.91 -5.46
N THR A 70 25.80 18.55 -5.08
CA THR A 70 25.50 17.23 -4.53
C THR A 70 24.51 16.52 -5.44
N LEU A 71 24.87 15.32 -5.88
CA LEU A 71 24.02 14.43 -6.66
C LEU A 71 23.49 13.32 -5.74
N TYR A 72 22.19 13.20 -5.68
CA TYR A 72 21.51 12.13 -4.94
C TYR A 72 20.88 11.15 -5.93
N LEU A 73 21.21 9.88 -5.81
CA LEU A 73 20.58 8.78 -6.55
C LEU A 73 19.49 8.17 -5.67
N LEU A 74 18.23 8.24 -6.11
CA LEU A 74 17.11 7.66 -5.40
C LEU A 74 17.08 6.15 -5.65
N LYS A 75 16.92 5.39 -4.59
CA LYS A 75 16.71 3.94 -4.68
C LYS A 75 15.27 3.65 -5.09
N VAL A 76 15.08 2.97 -6.21
CA VAL A 76 13.76 2.61 -6.71
C VAL A 76 12.99 1.77 -5.67
N GLY A 77 11.85 2.25 -5.23
CA GLY A 77 11.00 1.55 -4.25
C GLY A 77 11.35 1.77 -2.78
N TYR A 78 12.35 2.59 -2.49
CA TYR A 78 12.70 3.02 -1.13
C TYR A 78 12.92 4.52 -1.11
N TYR A 79 12.56 5.19 0.00
CA TYR A 79 12.71 6.65 0.18
C TYR A 79 14.12 7.06 0.59
N GLU A 80 15.08 6.15 0.46
CA GLU A 80 16.48 6.37 0.76
C GLU A 80 17.25 6.75 -0.50
N TYR A 81 18.16 7.69 -0.36
CA TYR A 81 19.16 7.92 -1.39
C TYR A 81 20.14 6.76 -1.38
N GLU A 82 20.18 5.99 -2.46
CA GLU A 82 21.11 4.88 -2.61
C GLU A 82 22.56 5.35 -2.56
N LYS A 83 22.79 6.56 -3.07
CA LYS A 83 24.12 7.15 -3.14
C LYS A 83 24.06 8.67 -3.11
N LYS A 84 24.94 9.27 -2.32
CA LYS A 84 25.20 10.70 -2.31
C LYS A 84 26.61 10.92 -2.89
N ILE A 85 26.73 11.73 -3.93
CA ILE A 85 28.00 12.11 -4.55
C ILE A 85 28.13 13.62 -4.41
N THR A 86 29.17 14.07 -3.73
CA THR A 86 29.41 15.50 -3.52
C THR A 86 30.71 15.90 -4.23
N GLY A 87 30.72 17.08 -4.83
CA GLY A 87 31.91 17.56 -5.51
C GLY A 87 31.94 19.07 -5.64
N SER A 88 33.16 19.58 -5.85
CA SER A 88 33.35 20.96 -6.28
C SER A 88 32.92 21.14 -7.72
N CYS A 89 32.35 22.27 -8.06
CA CYS A 89 31.90 22.55 -9.41
C CYS A 89 32.42 23.85 -9.99
N THR A 90 32.36 23.94 -11.30
CA THR A 90 32.55 25.16 -12.08
C THR A 90 31.34 25.40 -12.94
N TYR A 91 30.95 26.64 -13.13
CA TYR A 91 29.85 27.05 -14.01
C TYR A 91 30.33 28.08 -15.02
N GLU A 92 30.49 27.66 -16.27
CA GLU A 92 30.98 28.49 -17.39
C GLU A 92 30.14 28.23 -18.62
N ASP A 93 29.80 29.27 -19.39
CA ASP A 93 29.04 29.16 -20.67
C ASP A 93 27.76 28.32 -20.58
N HIS A 94 26.99 28.48 -19.48
CA HIS A 94 25.77 27.69 -19.20
C HIS A 94 26.01 26.20 -18.91
N ILE A 95 27.25 25.77 -18.75
CA ILE A 95 27.63 24.41 -18.41
C ILE A 95 28.08 24.35 -16.96
N LEU A 96 27.39 23.55 -16.15
CA LEU A 96 27.82 23.20 -14.81
C LEU A 96 28.60 21.89 -14.87
N THR A 97 29.82 21.89 -14.39
CA THR A 97 30.67 20.69 -14.34
C THR A 97 31.09 20.42 -12.91
N MET A 98 30.90 19.21 -12.44
CA MET A 98 31.27 18.72 -11.11
C MET A 98 32.29 17.59 -11.23
N THR A 99 33.31 17.61 -10.37
CA THR A 99 34.14 16.44 -10.12
C THR A 99 33.71 15.85 -8.77
N GLY A 100 33.08 14.69 -8.83
CA GLY A 100 32.56 14.02 -7.65
C GLY A 100 33.64 13.38 -6.80
N ASP A 101 33.30 13.12 -5.52
CA ASP A 101 34.13 12.36 -4.58
C ASP A 101 34.32 10.88 -4.98
N ASP A 102 33.54 10.40 -5.94
CA ASP A 102 33.69 9.09 -6.60
C ASP A 102 34.72 9.12 -7.75
N GLY A 103 35.37 10.26 -8.00
CA GLY A 103 36.38 10.47 -9.04
C GLY A 103 35.82 10.62 -10.45
N LYS A 104 34.50 10.70 -10.63
CA LYS A 104 33.88 10.93 -11.93
C LYS A 104 33.57 12.40 -12.17
N THR A 105 33.47 12.76 -13.44
CA THR A 105 33.02 14.08 -13.88
C THR A 105 31.58 14.01 -14.35
N TYR A 106 30.77 14.95 -13.87
CA TYR A 106 29.35 15.12 -14.20
C TYR A 106 29.16 16.50 -14.83
N SER A 107 28.31 16.61 -15.86
CA SER A 107 28.07 17.89 -16.52
C SER A 107 26.59 18.07 -16.84
N TRP A 108 26.11 19.29 -16.64
CA TRP A 108 24.75 19.72 -16.95
C TRP A 108 24.74 21.02 -17.72
N VAL A 109 23.81 21.17 -18.63
CA VAL A 109 23.55 22.40 -19.37
C VAL A 109 22.31 23.08 -18.81
N PHE A 110 22.44 24.32 -18.40
CA PHE A 110 21.33 25.15 -17.91
C PHE A 110 20.77 26.02 -19.03
N ASP A 111 19.48 25.87 -19.32
CA ASP A 111 18.75 26.76 -20.21
C ASP A 111 17.93 27.76 -19.39
N ALA A 112 18.39 28.98 -19.30
CA ALA A 112 17.73 30.06 -18.58
C ALA A 112 16.38 30.49 -19.22
N LYS A 113 16.13 30.14 -20.49
CA LYS A 113 14.86 30.52 -21.19
C LYS A 113 13.75 29.57 -20.82
N THR A 114 14.05 28.29 -20.75
CA THR A 114 13.09 27.23 -20.36
C THR A 114 13.10 26.95 -18.87
N GLY A 115 14.12 27.43 -18.14
CA GLY A 115 14.29 27.12 -16.71
C GLY A 115 14.59 25.64 -16.48
N THR A 116 15.29 24.95 -17.39
CA THR A 116 15.60 23.54 -17.30
C THR A 116 17.09 23.30 -17.16
N LEU A 117 17.43 22.21 -16.45
CA LEU A 117 18.79 21.67 -16.36
C LEU A 117 18.81 20.34 -17.11
N SER A 118 19.76 20.12 -18.02
CA SER A 118 19.88 18.90 -18.82
C SER A 118 21.23 18.24 -18.61
N ALA A 119 21.26 16.94 -18.28
CA ALA A 119 22.51 16.19 -18.21
C ALA A 119 23.04 15.95 -19.64
N SER A 120 24.34 16.15 -19.82
CA SER A 120 25.07 15.86 -21.05
C SER A 120 26.04 14.72 -20.79
N MET A 121 25.54 13.47 -20.75
CA MET A 121 26.39 12.28 -20.65
C MET A 121 26.03 11.30 -21.76
N ASP A 122 27.04 10.79 -22.45
CA ASP A 122 27.04 9.65 -23.40
C ASP A 122 25.68 9.09 -23.82
N SER A 123 24.97 9.74 -24.73
CA SER A 123 23.65 9.33 -25.25
C SER A 123 22.44 9.48 -24.31
N ASP A 124 22.58 9.95 -23.11
CA ASP A 124 21.46 10.12 -22.18
C ASP A 124 21.14 11.60 -21.93
N THR A 125 20.08 12.09 -22.57
CA THR A 125 19.54 13.44 -22.31
C THR A 125 18.48 13.34 -21.21
N SER A 126 18.89 13.41 -19.95
CA SER A 126 17.99 13.57 -18.84
C SER A 126 17.71 15.05 -18.62
N VAL A 127 16.43 15.41 -18.59
CA VAL A 127 16.00 16.78 -18.27
C VAL A 127 15.61 16.83 -16.80
N TYR A 128 16.03 17.85 -16.11
CA TYR A 128 15.75 18.12 -14.71
C TYR A 128 14.84 19.33 -14.59
N SER A 129 13.78 19.19 -13.84
CA SER A 129 12.92 20.29 -13.42
C SER A 129 13.28 20.74 -12.00
N ARG A 130 13.00 22.00 -11.69
CA ARG A 130 13.30 22.54 -10.37
C ARG A 130 12.32 22.02 -9.32
N ARG A 131 12.85 21.57 -8.17
CA ARG A 131 12.08 20.95 -7.10
C ARG A 131 12.70 21.28 -5.74
N GLU A 132 12.36 22.46 -5.21
CA GLU A 132 12.83 22.92 -3.89
C GLU A 132 12.19 22.18 -2.72
N ASP A 133 11.08 21.50 -2.96
CA ASP A 133 10.30 20.73 -1.99
C ASP A 133 10.92 19.36 -1.67
N LEU A 134 11.90 18.90 -2.44
CA LEU A 134 12.56 17.62 -2.18
C LEU A 134 13.54 17.73 -1.02
N PRO A 135 13.47 16.85 -0.02
CA PRO A 135 14.44 16.84 1.08
C PRO A 135 15.83 16.45 0.58
N THR A 136 16.86 17.07 1.13
CA THR A 136 18.28 16.73 0.87
C THR A 136 18.86 15.81 1.93
N GLU A 137 18.19 15.69 3.07
CA GLU A 137 18.56 14.76 4.13
C GLU A 137 17.33 13.94 4.50
N HIS A 138 17.48 12.63 4.41
CA HIS A 138 16.51 11.70 4.97
C HIS A 138 16.79 11.59 6.47
N ILE A 139 15.88 12.09 7.29
CA ILE A 139 15.92 11.85 8.73
C ILE A 139 15.34 10.45 8.93
N SER A 140 16.20 9.44 8.97
CA SER A 140 15.76 8.09 9.34
C SER A 140 15.40 8.08 10.83
N ILE A 141 14.12 8.02 11.13
CA ILE A 141 13.65 7.73 12.48
C ILE A 141 13.67 6.20 12.63
N PRO A 142 14.46 5.64 13.54
CA PRO A 142 14.55 4.20 13.70
C PRO A 142 13.19 3.65 14.16
N PHE A 143 12.88 2.41 13.77
CA PHE A 143 11.71 1.70 14.27
C PHE A 143 11.77 1.61 15.81
N PRO A 144 10.67 1.94 16.53
CA PRO A 144 10.66 1.94 17.98
C PRO A 144 10.93 0.54 18.55
N ASP A 145 11.79 0.46 19.55
CA ASP A 145 11.98 -0.81 20.27
C ASP A 145 10.86 -1.02 21.30
N PHE A 146 9.77 -1.63 20.84
CA PHE A 146 8.60 -1.93 21.67
C PHE A 146 8.91 -2.85 22.87
N THR A 147 10.04 -3.57 22.85
CA THR A 147 10.45 -4.41 23.99
C THR A 147 10.82 -3.58 25.22
N THR A 148 11.22 -2.34 25.02
CA THR A 148 11.63 -1.40 26.08
C THR A 148 10.51 -0.47 26.53
N LEU A 149 9.40 -0.41 25.77
CA LEU A 149 8.28 0.47 26.03
C LEU A 149 7.31 -0.15 27.04
N LYS A 150 6.67 0.69 27.87
CA LYS A 150 5.59 0.28 28.76
C LYS A 150 4.26 0.32 28.00
N CYS A 151 4.08 -0.63 27.07
CA CYS A 151 2.92 -0.65 26.17
C CYS A 151 1.58 -0.69 26.94
N ASP A 152 1.54 -1.29 28.13
CA ASP A 152 0.38 -1.29 29.02
C ASP A 152 -0.03 0.12 29.51
N LYS A 153 0.83 1.13 29.32
CA LYS A 153 0.55 2.54 29.62
C LYS A 153 0.22 3.37 28.37
N LEU A 154 0.52 2.83 27.19
CA LEU A 154 0.25 3.51 25.92
C LEU A 154 -1.13 3.17 25.38
N VAL A 155 -1.65 1.97 25.71
CA VAL A 155 -2.91 1.48 25.18
C VAL A 155 -3.82 0.92 26.27
N THR A 156 -5.12 1.11 26.09
CA THR A 156 -6.16 0.38 26.81
C THR A 156 -6.63 -0.76 25.91
N LEU A 157 -6.37 -2.01 26.34
CA LEU A 157 -6.73 -3.19 25.57
C LEU A 157 -8.25 -3.33 25.44
N GLY A 158 -8.69 -3.57 24.21
CA GLY A 158 -10.06 -3.92 23.90
C GLY A 158 -10.40 -5.37 24.25
N LYS A 159 -11.49 -5.88 23.67
CA LYS A 159 -11.91 -7.27 23.80
C LYS A 159 -10.99 -8.16 22.94
N TYR A 160 -10.43 -9.22 23.51
CA TYR A 160 -9.52 -10.17 22.83
C TYR A 160 -9.85 -11.65 23.09
N THR A 161 -10.92 -11.91 23.87
CA THR A 161 -11.48 -13.26 24.11
C THR A 161 -12.98 -13.24 23.83
N GLU A 162 -13.57 -14.42 23.56
CA GLU A 162 -14.98 -14.53 23.19
C GLU A 162 -15.32 -13.69 21.94
N LEU A 163 -14.39 -13.62 20.99
CA LEU A 163 -14.60 -13.01 19.69
C LEU A 163 -15.25 -14.02 18.75
N THR A 164 -15.97 -13.54 17.77
CA THR A 164 -16.58 -14.34 16.72
C THR A 164 -16.14 -13.78 15.38
N HIS A 165 -15.47 -14.58 14.57
CA HIS A 165 -15.07 -14.16 13.23
C HIS A 165 -16.27 -14.07 12.29
N SER A 166 -16.14 -13.25 11.23
CA SER A 166 -17.14 -13.14 10.18
C SER A 166 -17.38 -14.48 9.47
N ALA A 167 -18.63 -14.75 9.12
CA ALA A 167 -18.98 -15.91 8.30
C ALA A 167 -18.40 -15.82 6.88
N ASP A 168 -18.01 -14.63 6.44
CA ASP A 168 -17.47 -14.38 5.10
C ASP A 168 -15.98 -14.73 4.96
N CYS A 169 -15.23 -14.94 6.04
CA CYS A 169 -13.79 -15.26 5.99
C CYS A 169 -13.47 -16.47 5.07
N MET A 170 -14.30 -17.51 5.10
CA MET A 170 -14.12 -18.66 4.18
C MET A 170 -14.42 -18.29 2.72
N ALA A 171 -15.43 -17.46 2.49
CA ALA A 171 -15.77 -17.00 1.15
C ALA A 171 -14.67 -16.09 0.57
N GLU A 172 -14.14 -15.17 1.38
CA GLU A 172 -13.02 -14.31 1.02
C GLU A 172 -11.78 -15.13 0.66
N ALA A 173 -11.47 -16.15 1.46
CA ALA A 173 -10.39 -17.09 1.17
C ALA A 173 -10.58 -17.81 -0.16
N ALA A 174 -11.79 -18.37 -0.39
CA ALA A 174 -12.12 -19.06 -1.64
C ALA A 174 -12.03 -18.14 -2.86
N ILE A 175 -12.56 -16.91 -2.76
CA ILE A 175 -12.50 -15.89 -3.81
C ILE A 175 -11.06 -15.47 -4.08
N SER A 176 -10.26 -15.28 -3.04
CA SER A 176 -8.84 -14.94 -3.15
C SER A 176 -8.05 -16.04 -3.87
N ILE A 177 -8.23 -17.30 -3.48
CA ILE A 177 -7.61 -18.46 -4.14
C ILE A 177 -8.03 -18.52 -5.61
N PHE A 178 -9.33 -18.39 -5.89
CA PHE A 178 -9.89 -18.40 -7.23
C PHE A 178 -9.24 -17.31 -8.11
N ASN A 179 -9.25 -16.08 -7.67
CA ASN A 179 -8.69 -14.96 -8.42
C ASN A 179 -7.18 -15.14 -8.69
N ASN A 180 -6.40 -15.55 -7.69
CA ASN A 180 -4.97 -15.79 -7.84
C ASN A 180 -4.67 -16.96 -8.79
N TYR A 181 -5.44 -18.05 -8.68
CA TYR A 181 -5.30 -19.21 -9.56
C TYR A 181 -5.59 -18.83 -11.01
N TYR A 182 -6.78 -18.26 -11.31
CA TYR A 182 -7.17 -17.93 -12.68
C TYR A 182 -6.38 -16.76 -13.28
N LYS A 183 -5.76 -15.93 -12.46
CA LYS A 183 -4.76 -14.95 -12.92
C LYS A 183 -3.44 -15.61 -13.36
N ALA A 184 -3.08 -16.74 -12.74
CA ALA A 184 -1.83 -17.45 -13.02
C ALA A 184 -1.97 -18.48 -14.17
N VAL A 185 -3.19 -18.92 -14.47
CA VAL A 185 -3.45 -19.93 -15.50
C VAL A 185 -4.41 -19.39 -16.56
N GLU A 186 -4.16 -19.71 -17.83
CA GLU A 186 -5.03 -19.30 -18.96
C GLU A 186 -6.19 -20.30 -19.13
N LYS A 187 -7.00 -20.48 -18.07
CA LYS A 187 -8.17 -21.36 -18.09
C LYS A 187 -9.46 -20.55 -17.95
N THR A 188 -10.55 -21.03 -18.50
CA THR A 188 -11.88 -20.45 -18.29
C THR A 188 -12.48 -21.03 -17.02
N PRO A 189 -12.91 -20.20 -16.05
CA PRO A 189 -13.57 -20.67 -14.85
C PRO A 189 -14.88 -21.41 -15.14
N ALA A 190 -15.16 -22.47 -14.35
CA ALA A 190 -16.45 -23.11 -14.32
C ALA A 190 -17.53 -22.19 -13.73
N THR A 191 -18.77 -22.41 -14.11
CA THR A 191 -19.91 -21.61 -13.65
C THR A 191 -21.04 -22.50 -13.12
N ILE A 192 -21.77 -21.96 -12.14
CA ILE A 192 -22.94 -22.60 -11.52
C ILE A 192 -24.18 -22.12 -12.25
N THR A 193 -24.99 -23.07 -12.72
CA THR A 193 -26.23 -22.80 -13.50
C THR A 193 -27.49 -23.38 -12.89
N ASP A 194 -27.39 -24.22 -11.87
CA ASP A 194 -28.46 -25.01 -11.28
C ASP A 194 -29.03 -24.43 -9.98
N ARG A 195 -28.52 -23.30 -9.54
CA ARG A 195 -28.99 -22.59 -8.34
C ARG A 195 -28.95 -21.08 -8.48
N ALA A 196 -29.63 -20.39 -7.59
CA ALA A 196 -29.52 -18.95 -7.41
C ALA A 196 -28.21 -18.55 -6.71
N ALA A 197 -27.79 -17.30 -6.91
CA ALA A 197 -26.68 -16.69 -6.19
C ALA A 197 -26.98 -16.61 -4.68
N LYS A 198 -25.97 -16.84 -3.88
CA LYS A 198 -26.02 -16.81 -2.41
C LYS A 198 -24.87 -16.00 -1.83
N GLN A 199 -24.98 -15.70 -0.52
CA GLN A 199 -23.88 -15.14 0.24
C GLN A 199 -22.60 -15.97 0.05
N GLY A 200 -21.46 -15.29 -0.14
CA GLY A 200 -20.15 -15.90 -0.36
C GLY A 200 -19.83 -16.25 -1.81
N ASP A 201 -20.76 -16.06 -2.76
CA ASP A 201 -20.48 -16.28 -4.18
C ASP A 201 -19.66 -15.12 -4.80
N LEU A 202 -18.84 -15.43 -5.79
CA LEU A 202 -18.32 -14.49 -6.77
C LEU A 202 -19.20 -14.56 -8.02
N VAL A 203 -19.70 -13.43 -8.45
CA VAL A 203 -20.62 -13.32 -9.59
C VAL A 203 -20.09 -12.32 -10.62
N ASN A 204 -20.56 -12.46 -11.87
CA ASN A 204 -20.31 -11.49 -12.93
C ASN A 204 -21.63 -10.83 -13.30
N ILE A 205 -21.67 -9.49 -13.28
CA ILE A 205 -22.88 -8.71 -13.55
C ILE A 205 -22.64 -7.61 -14.58
N ASP A 206 -23.72 -7.23 -15.27
CA ASP A 206 -23.83 -5.93 -15.90
C ASP A 206 -24.75 -5.07 -15.04
N TYR A 207 -24.49 -3.77 -14.94
CA TYR A 207 -25.40 -2.86 -14.25
C TYR A 207 -25.43 -1.47 -14.86
N THR A 208 -26.56 -0.76 -14.65
CA THR A 208 -26.73 0.68 -14.94
C THR A 208 -27.57 1.31 -13.85
N GLY A 209 -27.03 2.35 -13.21
CA GLY A 209 -27.68 3.12 -12.16
C GLY A 209 -28.50 4.29 -12.69
N TYR A 210 -29.66 4.50 -12.11
CA TYR A 210 -30.61 5.56 -12.47
C TYR A 210 -30.99 6.37 -11.23
N LEU A 211 -30.79 7.70 -11.33
CA LEU A 211 -31.31 8.67 -10.37
C LEU A 211 -32.54 9.34 -10.98
N ASN A 212 -33.72 9.23 -10.37
CA ASN A 212 -34.98 9.76 -10.88
C ASN A 212 -35.30 9.34 -12.35
N GLY A 213 -34.90 8.12 -12.71
CA GLY A 213 -35.12 7.55 -14.05
C GLY A 213 -34.11 7.96 -15.11
N VAL A 214 -33.10 8.77 -14.77
CA VAL A 214 -31.99 9.17 -15.64
C VAL A 214 -30.72 8.45 -15.24
N ALA A 215 -30.03 7.85 -16.21
CA ALA A 215 -28.73 7.21 -15.96
C ALA A 215 -27.70 8.26 -15.54
N PHE A 216 -26.91 7.96 -14.49
CA PHE A 216 -25.87 8.89 -14.00
C PHE A 216 -24.47 8.39 -14.38
N SER A 217 -23.54 9.34 -14.48
CA SER A 217 -22.14 9.08 -14.81
C SER A 217 -21.47 8.21 -13.71
N GLY A 218 -20.61 7.28 -14.09
CA GLY A 218 -19.96 6.33 -13.17
C GLY A 218 -20.88 5.22 -12.64
N GLY A 219 -22.20 5.26 -12.93
CA GLY A 219 -23.18 4.29 -12.45
C GLY A 219 -23.34 3.05 -13.32
N ALA A 220 -22.47 2.78 -14.32
CA ALA A 220 -22.65 1.65 -15.23
C ALA A 220 -21.36 0.88 -15.46
N ALA A 221 -21.47 -0.46 -15.45
CA ALA A 221 -20.38 -1.35 -15.87
C ALA A 221 -20.96 -2.57 -16.58
N LYS A 222 -20.09 -3.21 -17.37
CA LYS A 222 -20.36 -4.50 -18.01
C LYS A 222 -19.32 -5.52 -17.61
N SER A 223 -19.76 -6.76 -17.47
CA SER A 223 -18.90 -7.89 -17.13
C SER A 223 -18.07 -7.64 -15.85
N GLN A 224 -18.69 -7.01 -14.86
CA GLN A 224 -18.05 -6.69 -13.58
C GLN A 224 -18.18 -7.88 -12.63
N ASP A 225 -17.04 -8.31 -12.08
CA ASP A 225 -17.01 -9.32 -11.03
C ASP A 225 -17.31 -8.67 -9.67
N VAL A 226 -18.21 -9.28 -8.92
CA VAL A 226 -18.68 -8.79 -7.61
C VAL A 226 -18.71 -9.97 -6.62
N SER A 227 -18.06 -9.77 -5.48
CA SER A 227 -18.11 -10.70 -4.35
C SER A 227 -19.39 -10.44 -3.53
N LEU A 228 -20.19 -11.47 -3.29
CA LEU A 228 -21.40 -11.36 -2.48
C LEU A 228 -21.07 -11.60 -1.00
N ILE A 229 -20.30 -10.70 -0.44
CA ILE A 229 -19.85 -10.68 0.96
C ILE A 229 -20.23 -9.33 1.60
N GLU A 230 -20.21 -9.25 2.94
CA GLU A 230 -20.64 -8.06 3.68
C GLU A 230 -19.85 -6.80 3.28
N ASN A 231 -18.52 -6.93 3.16
CA ASN A 231 -17.63 -5.82 2.77
C ASN A 231 -17.21 -5.94 1.28
N SER A 232 -18.18 -5.98 0.38
CA SER A 232 -17.95 -6.16 -1.06
C SER A 232 -17.26 -4.97 -1.74
N GLY A 233 -17.07 -3.83 -1.05
CA GLY A 233 -16.57 -2.58 -1.62
C GLY A 233 -17.64 -1.76 -2.36
N TYR A 234 -18.88 -2.22 -2.41
CA TYR A 234 -20.02 -1.50 -2.96
C TYR A 234 -20.87 -0.85 -1.87
N ILE A 235 -21.73 0.08 -2.25
CA ILE A 235 -22.68 0.71 -1.33
C ILE A 235 -23.65 -0.35 -0.77
N PRO A 236 -24.12 -0.20 0.48
CA PRO A 236 -25.01 -1.15 1.13
C PRO A 236 -26.26 -1.46 0.28
N GLY A 237 -26.57 -2.74 0.15
CA GLY A 237 -27.72 -3.23 -0.65
C GLY A 237 -27.41 -3.54 -2.11
N PHE A 238 -26.24 -3.11 -2.63
CA PHE A 238 -25.88 -3.33 -4.04
C PHE A 238 -25.54 -4.80 -4.32
N ALA A 239 -24.59 -5.37 -3.61
CA ALA A 239 -24.18 -6.77 -3.76
C ALA A 239 -25.27 -7.71 -3.23
N GLU A 240 -25.86 -7.39 -2.11
CA GLU A 240 -26.94 -8.15 -1.47
C GLU A 240 -28.19 -8.27 -2.36
N GLY A 241 -28.46 -7.26 -3.19
CA GLY A 241 -29.56 -7.26 -4.17
C GLY A 241 -29.44 -8.34 -5.25
N VAL A 242 -28.25 -8.93 -5.42
CA VAL A 242 -27.98 -10.03 -6.36
C VAL A 242 -28.29 -11.40 -5.73
N ILE A 243 -28.30 -11.49 -4.39
CA ILE A 243 -28.60 -12.74 -3.68
C ILE A 243 -30.02 -13.21 -4.04
N GLY A 244 -30.15 -14.51 -4.32
CA GLY A 244 -31.40 -15.11 -4.73
C GLY A 244 -31.74 -14.99 -6.23
N LYS A 245 -30.91 -14.34 -7.03
CA LYS A 245 -31.08 -14.24 -8.49
C LYS A 245 -30.37 -15.40 -9.20
N ILE A 246 -30.91 -15.77 -10.37
CA ILE A 246 -30.32 -16.82 -11.22
C ILE A 246 -29.56 -16.21 -12.39
N ALA A 247 -28.51 -16.89 -12.85
CA ALA A 247 -27.73 -16.43 -14.00
C ALA A 247 -28.63 -16.25 -15.25
N GLY A 248 -28.39 -15.19 -16.01
CA GLY A 248 -29.20 -14.75 -17.15
C GLY A 248 -30.41 -13.89 -16.79
N SER A 249 -30.73 -13.66 -15.51
CA SER A 249 -31.85 -12.81 -15.12
C SER A 249 -31.46 -11.32 -15.08
N THR A 250 -32.44 -10.47 -15.44
CA THR A 250 -32.34 -9.01 -15.28
C THR A 250 -33.35 -8.56 -14.23
N PHE A 251 -32.93 -7.68 -13.32
CA PHE A 251 -33.73 -7.23 -12.18
C PHE A 251 -33.28 -5.83 -11.75
N ASP A 252 -34.14 -5.19 -10.96
CA ASP A 252 -33.84 -3.88 -10.37
C ASP A 252 -33.43 -4.06 -8.91
N VAL A 253 -32.41 -3.30 -8.48
CA VAL A 253 -31.92 -3.20 -7.11
C VAL A 253 -32.05 -1.74 -6.67
N ASN A 254 -32.82 -1.53 -5.60
CA ASN A 254 -33.04 -0.21 -5.03
C ASN A 254 -32.09 -0.01 -3.86
N VAL A 255 -31.25 1.04 -3.90
CA VAL A 255 -30.29 1.38 -2.85
C VAL A 255 -30.29 2.88 -2.59
N THR A 256 -29.76 3.28 -1.45
CA THR A 256 -29.54 4.69 -1.12
C THR A 256 -28.05 4.88 -0.90
N PHE A 257 -27.46 5.86 -1.56
CA PHE A 257 -26.07 6.23 -1.31
C PHE A 257 -25.89 6.72 0.14
N PRO A 258 -24.80 6.39 0.82
CA PRO A 258 -24.49 6.96 2.13
C PRO A 258 -24.49 8.48 2.12
N GLU A 259 -24.79 9.11 3.25
CA GLU A 259 -24.81 10.59 3.37
C GLU A 259 -23.41 11.20 3.19
N ASP A 260 -22.36 10.44 3.51
CA ASP A 260 -20.94 10.79 3.40
C ASP A 260 -20.30 10.30 2.09
N TYR A 261 -21.10 9.93 1.09
CA TYR A 261 -20.58 9.47 -0.19
C TYR A 261 -19.84 10.59 -0.92
N GLY A 262 -18.66 10.28 -1.51
CA GLY A 262 -17.73 11.25 -2.09
C GLY A 262 -18.30 12.13 -3.24
N SER A 263 -19.43 11.74 -3.84
CA SER A 263 -20.13 12.55 -4.83
C SER A 263 -21.33 13.28 -4.20
N GLU A 264 -21.27 14.61 -4.08
CA GLU A 264 -22.36 15.44 -3.52
C GLU A 264 -23.69 15.26 -4.29
N ASP A 265 -23.62 14.98 -5.59
CA ASP A 265 -24.81 14.75 -6.43
C ASP A 265 -25.50 13.43 -6.11
N LEU A 266 -24.80 12.48 -5.49
CA LEU A 266 -25.31 11.14 -5.16
C LEU A 266 -25.49 10.91 -3.65
N ALA A 267 -24.76 11.61 -2.79
CA ALA A 267 -24.83 11.47 -1.33
C ALA A 267 -26.29 11.55 -0.82
N GLY A 268 -26.72 10.57 -0.04
CA GLY A 268 -28.08 10.45 0.49
C GLY A 268 -29.18 10.18 -0.56
N LYS A 269 -28.87 9.99 -1.83
CA LYS A 269 -29.86 9.81 -2.89
C LYS A 269 -30.27 8.34 -3.04
N ALA A 270 -31.57 8.13 -3.17
CA ALA A 270 -32.13 6.84 -3.57
C ALA A 270 -31.99 6.64 -5.08
N VAL A 271 -31.44 5.52 -5.50
CA VAL A 271 -31.22 5.16 -6.90
C VAL A 271 -31.71 3.74 -7.19
N VAL A 272 -31.87 3.45 -8.47
CA VAL A 272 -32.23 2.11 -8.96
C VAL A 272 -31.13 1.61 -9.87
N PHE A 273 -30.48 0.49 -9.53
CA PHE A 273 -29.59 -0.22 -10.43
C PHE A 273 -30.34 -1.29 -11.19
N LYS A 274 -30.40 -1.14 -12.52
CA LYS A 274 -30.84 -2.25 -13.39
C LYS A 274 -29.66 -3.17 -13.61
N MET A 275 -29.75 -4.39 -13.13
CA MET A 275 -28.66 -5.39 -13.15
C MET A 275 -29.03 -6.59 -14.00
N THR A 276 -28.03 -7.20 -14.63
CA THR A 276 -28.12 -8.53 -15.25
C THR A 276 -27.06 -9.42 -14.60
N LEU A 277 -27.47 -10.54 -14.00
CA LEU A 277 -26.54 -11.54 -13.49
C LEU A 277 -26.07 -12.43 -14.65
N ASN A 278 -24.82 -12.24 -15.09
CA ASN A 278 -24.25 -12.98 -16.21
C ASN A 278 -23.83 -14.40 -15.81
N LYS A 279 -23.12 -14.52 -14.67
CA LYS A 279 -22.52 -15.78 -14.21
C LYS A 279 -22.47 -15.83 -12.68
N ILE A 280 -22.49 -17.06 -12.17
CA ILE A 280 -22.07 -17.40 -10.81
C ILE A 280 -20.85 -18.30 -10.99
N TYR A 281 -19.69 -17.93 -10.46
CA TYR A 281 -18.48 -18.73 -10.58
C TYR A 281 -18.49 -19.93 -9.62
N ASP A 282 -17.99 -21.06 -10.10
CA ASP A 282 -17.62 -22.18 -9.22
C ASP A 282 -16.22 -21.91 -8.68
N LEU A 283 -16.12 -21.64 -7.40
CA LEU A 283 -14.87 -21.30 -6.74
C LEU A 283 -13.96 -22.51 -6.47
N THR A 284 -14.47 -23.73 -6.72
CA THR A 284 -13.71 -24.95 -6.50
C THR A 284 -12.67 -25.16 -7.59
N ILE A 285 -11.43 -25.40 -7.19
CA ILE A 285 -10.33 -25.74 -8.09
C ILE A 285 -10.03 -27.24 -7.96
N PRO A 286 -9.90 -27.99 -9.06
CA PRO A 286 -9.59 -29.43 -8.99
C PRO A 286 -8.25 -29.68 -8.24
N ASP A 287 -8.23 -30.71 -7.37
CA ASP A 287 -7.06 -31.06 -6.56
C ASP A 287 -5.80 -31.29 -7.40
N ALA A 288 -5.93 -31.90 -8.58
CA ALA A 288 -4.82 -32.11 -9.49
C ALA A 288 -4.17 -30.80 -9.96
N ASP A 289 -4.94 -29.73 -10.08
CA ASP A 289 -4.46 -28.41 -10.43
C ASP A 289 -3.81 -27.71 -9.22
N ILE A 290 -4.32 -27.94 -8.00
CA ILE A 290 -3.78 -27.36 -6.77
C ILE A 290 -2.34 -27.82 -6.51
N ALA A 291 -2.08 -29.13 -6.61
CA ALA A 291 -0.73 -29.68 -6.42
C ALA A 291 0.30 -29.02 -7.36
N THR A 292 -0.10 -28.79 -8.60
CA THR A 292 0.76 -28.11 -9.60
C THR A 292 0.91 -26.62 -9.29
N TYR A 293 -0.18 -25.93 -8.97
CA TYR A 293 -0.21 -24.49 -8.69
C TYR A 293 0.58 -24.11 -7.46
N THR A 294 0.56 -24.95 -6.41
CA THR A 294 1.26 -24.72 -5.14
C THR A 294 2.61 -25.41 -5.05
N GLU A 295 3.15 -25.95 -6.17
CA GLU A 295 4.43 -26.69 -6.19
C GLU A 295 4.46 -27.85 -5.17
N ASN A 296 3.31 -28.51 -4.97
CA ASN A 296 3.04 -29.58 -3.99
C ASN A 296 3.07 -29.16 -2.51
N GLU A 297 3.00 -27.89 -2.19
CA GLU A 297 2.75 -27.43 -0.81
C GLU A 297 1.37 -27.89 -0.33
N HIS A 298 0.35 -27.86 -1.24
CA HIS A 298 -0.98 -28.41 -1.03
C HIS A 298 -1.29 -29.46 -2.11
N THR A 299 -1.95 -30.53 -1.69
CA THR A 299 -2.38 -31.59 -2.61
C THR A 299 -3.89 -31.60 -2.86
N THR A 300 -4.65 -30.82 -2.09
CA THR A 300 -6.09 -30.68 -2.22
C THR A 300 -6.52 -29.21 -2.12
N TYR A 301 -7.63 -28.87 -2.78
CA TYR A 301 -8.27 -27.56 -2.64
C TYR A 301 -8.64 -27.25 -1.19
N GLN A 302 -9.15 -28.26 -0.45
CA GLN A 302 -9.55 -28.08 0.95
C GLN A 302 -8.34 -27.69 1.83
N SER A 303 -7.19 -28.32 1.67
CA SER A 303 -5.99 -28.00 2.44
C SER A 303 -5.52 -26.54 2.19
N LEU A 304 -5.59 -26.07 0.95
CA LEU A 304 -5.27 -24.68 0.61
C LEU A 304 -6.31 -23.72 1.18
N LEU A 305 -7.60 -24.09 1.11
CA LEU A 305 -8.70 -23.28 1.64
C LEU A 305 -8.63 -23.15 3.16
N ASP A 306 -8.31 -24.23 3.87
CA ASP A 306 -8.18 -24.22 5.34
C ASP A 306 -7.05 -23.27 5.79
N GLU A 307 -5.90 -23.32 5.11
CA GLU A 307 -4.80 -22.40 5.40
C GLU A 307 -5.18 -20.93 5.09
N ALA A 308 -5.74 -20.67 3.92
CA ALA A 308 -6.17 -19.34 3.52
C ALA A 308 -7.26 -18.80 4.46
N SER A 309 -8.26 -19.62 4.80
CA SER A 309 -9.34 -19.23 5.73
C SER A 309 -8.81 -18.88 7.11
N SER A 310 -7.83 -19.64 7.61
CA SER A 310 -7.18 -19.34 8.88
C SER A 310 -6.54 -17.94 8.87
N ALA A 311 -5.93 -17.51 7.76
CA ALA A 311 -5.36 -16.18 7.64
C ALA A 311 -6.44 -15.08 7.70
N PHE A 312 -7.54 -15.22 6.97
CA PHE A 312 -8.65 -14.25 7.01
C PHE A 312 -9.32 -14.19 8.39
N ILE A 313 -9.51 -15.35 9.05
CA ILE A 313 -10.06 -15.39 10.42
C ILE A 313 -9.12 -14.68 11.41
N LYS A 314 -7.81 -14.89 11.32
CA LYS A 314 -6.82 -14.23 12.16
C LYS A 314 -6.85 -12.71 11.98
N ASP A 315 -6.95 -12.26 10.73
CA ASP A 315 -7.03 -10.84 10.40
C ASP A 315 -8.31 -10.20 10.95
N ASP A 316 -9.48 -10.83 10.74
CA ASP A 316 -10.75 -10.37 11.29
C ASP A 316 -10.75 -10.29 12.82
N LEU A 317 -10.28 -11.34 13.50
CA LEU A 317 -10.18 -11.34 14.97
C LEU A 317 -9.21 -10.26 15.48
N TRP A 318 -8.08 -10.07 14.80
CA TRP A 318 -7.11 -9.03 15.15
C TRP A 318 -7.68 -7.64 14.94
N SER A 319 -8.39 -7.39 13.84
CA SER A 319 -9.09 -6.14 13.57
C SER A 319 -10.08 -5.80 14.67
N GLN A 320 -10.90 -6.76 15.13
CA GLN A 320 -11.83 -6.55 16.25
C GLN A 320 -11.10 -6.17 17.56
N VAL A 321 -9.93 -6.75 17.83
CA VAL A 321 -9.11 -6.36 18.99
C VAL A 321 -8.64 -4.92 18.85
N LEU A 322 -8.15 -4.54 17.67
CA LEU A 322 -7.66 -3.18 17.42
C LEU A 322 -8.78 -2.14 17.48
N GLU A 323 -9.92 -2.39 16.86
CA GLU A 323 -11.08 -1.49 16.85
C GLU A 323 -11.63 -1.19 18.26
N THR A 324 -11.56 -2.17 19.15
CA THR A 324 -12.03 -2.02 20.54
C THR A 324 -10.94 -1.53 21.48
N SER A 325 -9.69 -1.51 21.06
CA SER A 325 -8.56 -0.95 21.82
C SER A 325 -8.48 0.57 21.63
N LYS A 326 -7.84 1.24 22.58
CA LYS A 326 -7.65 2.70 22.53
C LYS A 326 -6.23 3.05 22.91
N PHE A 327 -5.72 4.13 22.33
CA PHE A 327 -4.53 4.81 22.81
C PHE A 327 -4.93 6.19 23.34
N ASP A 328 -4.35 6.62 24.46
CA ASP A 328 -4.69 7.91 25.06
C ASP A 328 -3.75 9.01 24.57
N ASP A 329 -2.46 8.90 24.90
CA ASP A 329 -1.44 9.88 24.50
C ASP A 329 -0.20 9.12 23.99
N MET A 330 -0.14 8.91 22.68
CA MET A 330 0.99 8.22 22.04
C MET A 330 2.06 9.24 21.69
N PRO A 331 3.26 9.17 22.28
CA PRO A 331 4.33 10.11 22.00
C PRO A 331 4.90 9.92 20.59
N GLU A 332 5.39 11.00 20.00
CA GLU A 332 5.99 10.99 18.65
C GLU A 332 7.14 10.00 18.53
N SER A 333 7.91 9.77 19.59
CA SER A 333 8.96 8.75 19.62
C SER A 333 8.47 7.33 19.35
N VAL A 334 7.15 7.07 19.41
CA VAL A 334 6.52 5.78 19.13
C VAL A 334 5.93 5.74 17.72
N TYR A 335 5.27 6.81 17.28
CA TYR A 335 4.63 6.81 15.94
C TYR A 335 5.46 7.52 14.85
N GLY A 336 6.54 8.21 15.21
CA GLY A 336 7.34 9.04 14.27
C GLY A 336 7.95 8.25 13.12
N TYR A 337 8.33 6.99 13.33
CA TYR A 337 8.78 6.09 12.26
C TYR A 337 7.70 5.94 11.17
N PHE A 338 6.48 5.62 11.58
CA PHE A 338 5.34 5.44 10.67
C PHE A 338 4.94 6.75 10.00
N LEU A 339 4.99 7.86 10.73
CA LEU A 339 4.71 9.19 10.19
C LEU A 339 5.72 9.55 9.08
N THR A 340 7.00 9.34 9.34
CA THR A 340 8.06 9.58 8.34
C THR A 340 7.85 8.72 7.11
N TYR A 341 7.49 7.45 7.29
CA TYR A 341 7.17 6.54 6.19
C TYR A 341 6.04 7.08 5.29
N TYR A 342 4.92 7.55 5.86
CA TYR A 342 3.82 8.13 5.09
C TYR A 342 4.24 9.40 4.35
N ILE A 343 4.93 10.31 5.02
CA ILE A 343 5.40 11.56 4.41
C ILE A 343 6.32 11.27 3.22
N ASP A 344 7.28 10.37 3.39
CA ASP A 344 8.25 10.03 2.34
C ASP A 344 7.58 9.31 1.17
N MET A 345 6.62 8.42 1.45
CA MET A 345 5.84 7.73 0.42
C MET A 345 5.08 8.73 -0.46
N TYR A 346 4.39 9.71 0.13
CA TYR A 346 3.65 10.71 -0.64
C TYR A 346 4.58 11.71 -1.35
N ARG A 347 5.72 12.03 -0.79
CA ARG A 347 6.79 12.77 -1.48
C ARG A 347 7.28 12.01 -2.72
N TYR A 348 7.49 10.71 -2.59
CA TYR A 348 7.85 9.86 -3.72
C TYR A 348 6.76 9.85 -4.80
N TYR A 349 5.48 9.69 -4.43
CA TYR A 349 4.39 9.76 -5.39
C TYR A 349 4.29 11.14 -6.06
N ALA A 350 4.47 12.22 -5.32
CA ALA A 350 4.50 13.56 -5.90
C ALA A 350 5.56 13.67 -7.01
N VAL A 351 6.76 13.13 -6.73
CA VAL A 351 7.83 13.04 -7.73
C VAL A 351 7.43 12.21 -8.94
N MET A 352 6.85 11.03 -8.73
CA MET A 352 6.42 10.13 -9.81
C MET A 352 5.35 10.74 -10.70
N TYR A 353 4.43 11.52 -10.14
CA TYR A 353 3.37 12.22 -10.88
C TYR A 353 3.79 13.60 -11.41
N GLY A 354 5.05 14.02 -11.18
CA GLY A 354 5.53 15.33 -11.61
C GLY A 354 4.87 16.52 -10.89
N MET A 355 4.31 16.28 -9.70
CA MET A 355 3.65 17.26 -8.85
C MET A 355 4.54 17.64 -7.66
N ASP A 356 4.33 18.82 -7.07
CA ASP A 356 4.86 19.10 -5.75
C ASP A 356 4.02 18.38 -4.66
N TYR A 357 4.64 18.15 -3.50
CA TYR A 357 4.03 17.41 -2.40
C TYR A 357 2.70 18.00 -1.93
N ASN A 358 2.61 19.33 -1.75
CA ASN A 358 1.40 19.98 -1.26
C ASN A 358 0.27 19.93 -2.29
N THR A 359 0.59 20.06 -3.58
CA THR A 359 -0.36 19.90 -4.68
C THR A 359 -0.91 18.47 -4.68
N LEU A 360 -0.08 17.45 -4.51
CA LEU A 360 -0.53 16.06 -4.43
C LEU A 360 -1.47 15.86 -3.23
N LEU A 361 -1.08 16.34 -2.04
CA LEU A 361 -1.92 16.22 -0.85
C LEU A 361 -3.27 16.93 -1.04
N SER A 362 -3.26 18.14 -1.60
CA SER A 362 -4.47 18.89 -1.89
C SER A 362 -5.38 18.18 -2.90
N TYR A 363 -4.78 17.55 -3.92
CA TYR A 363 -5.51 16.78 -4.94
C TYR A 363 -6.26 15.58 -4.32
N TYR A 364 -5.64 14.91 -3.35
CA TYR A 364 -6.27 13.79 -2.64
C TYR A 364 -7.07 14.21 -1.40
N GLY A 365 -7.11 15.49 -1.05
CA GLY A 365 -7.78 16.00 0.15
C GLY A 365 -7.14 15.50 1.46
N ILE A 366 -5.86 15.15 1.44
CA ILE A 366 -5.10 14.60 2.58
C ILE A 366 -4.37 15.73 3.28
N THR A 367 -4.33 15.67 4.61
CA THR A 367 -3.60 16.60 5.47
C THR A 367 -2.50 15.89 6.27
N GLU A 368 -1.55 16.63 6.81
CA GLU A 368 -0.56 16.04 7.74
C GLU A 368 -1.21 15.44 9.00
N ALA A 369 -2.37 15.95 9.43
CA ALA A 369 -3.12 15.38 10.54
C ALA A 369 -3.60 13.96 10.24
N ASP A 370 -3.97 13.68 8.99
CA ASP A 370 -4.39 12.34 8.55
C ASP A 370 -3.21 11.35 8.60
N PHE A 371 -2.01 11.81 8.26
CA PHE A 371 -0.80 10.99 8.41
C PHE A 371 -0.45 10.71 9.87
N ILE A 372 -0.62 11.69 10.76
CA ILE A 372 -0.41 11.50 12.20
C ILE A 372 -1.41 10.47 12.75
N GLU A 373 -2.67 10.56 12.37
CA GLU A 373 -3.71 9.59 12.75
C GLU A 373 -3.38 8.18 12.23
N ALA A 374 -3.00 8.05 10.96
CA ALA A 374 -2.59 6.78 10.36
C ALA A 374 -1.35 6.20 11.07
N ALA A 375 -0.32 7.01 11.28
CA ALA A 375 0.90 6.62 11.97
C ALA A 375 0.65 6.14 13.40
N LYS A 376 -0.27 6.80 14.13
CA LYS A 376 -0.68 6.36 15.46
C LYS A 376 -1.44 5.04 15.43
N LYS A 377 -2.28 4.80 14.43
CA LYS A 377 -2.98 3.51 14.25
C LYS A 377 -1.99 2.38 13.97
N ASP A 378 -0.98 2.61 13.12
CA ASP A 378 0.05 1.62 12.85
C ASP A 378 0.91 1.32 14.09
N ALA A 379 1.30 2.35 14.83
CA ALA A 379 2.04 2.16 16.08
C ALA A 379 1.19 1.45 17.15
N MET A 380 -0.13 1.70 17.17
CA MET A 380 -1.05 1.10 18.12
C MET A 380 -1.10 -0.43 18.00
N GLN A 381 -1.06 -1.00 16.82
CA GLN A 381 -1.08 -2.46 16.65
C GLN A 381 0.10 -3.13 17.36
N PHE A 382 1.30 -2.56 17.26
CA PHE A 382 2.47 -3.05 17.99
C PHE A 382 2.31 -2.88 19.50
N ALA A 383 1.87 -1.70 19.94
CA ALA A 383 1.66 -1.44 21.36
C ALA A 383 0.61 -2.38 21.99
N VAL A 384 -0.49 -2.68 21.29
CA VAL A 384 -1.52 -3.65 21.70
C VAL A 384 -0.93 -5.05 21.76
N ALA A 385 -0.16 -5.48 20.74
CA ALA A 385 0.46 -6.79 20.74
C ALA A 385 1.44 -6.98 21.90
N PHE A 386 2.29 -5.98 22.17
CA PHE A 386 3.24 -6.04 23.29
C PHE A 386 2.54 -5.98 24.66
N ALA A 387 1.47 -5.20 24.78
CA ALA A 387 0.67 -5.19 26.02
C ALA A 387 -0.01 -6.55 26.29
N LEU A 388 -0.56 -7.19 25.24
CA LEU A 388 -1.14 -8.54 25.34
C LEU A 388 -0.08 -9.61 25.59
N SER A 389 1.04 -9.56 24.87
CA SER A 389 2.18 -10.45 25.06
C SER A 389 2.63 -10.48 26.53
N ALA A 390 2.83 -9.29 27.10
CA ALA A 390 3.20 -9.16 28.52
C ALA A 390 2.10 -9.67 29.47
N LYS A 391 0.83 -9.37 29.19
CA LYS A 391 -0.32 -9.74 30.02
C LYS A 391 -0.60 -11.24 30.02
N ALA A 392 -0.50 -11.89 28.86
CA ALA A 392 -0.83 -13.32 28.70
C ALA A 392 0.42 -14.22 28.63
N ASN A 393 1.60 -13.65 28.82
CA ASN A 393 2.90 -14.34 28.73
C ASN A 393 3.08 -15.07 27.37
N ILE A 394 2.80 -14.36 26.30
CA ILE A 394 2.94 -14.84 24.92
C ILE A 394 4.34 -14.51 24.42
N SER A 395 4.98 -15.44 23.74
CA SER A 395 6.27 -15.21 23.07
C SER A 395 6.37 -16.07 21.81
N TYR A 396 7.11 -15.59 20.83
CA TYR A 396 7.53 -16.41 19.69
C TYR A 396 8.62 -17.39 20.08
N THR A 397 8.81 -18.44 19.29
CA THR A 397 9.85 -19.44 19.51
C THR A 397 11.19 -19.03 18.88
N GLN A 398 12.28 -19.71 19.26
CA GLN A 398 13.58 -19.52 18.60
C GLN A 398 13.52 -19.95 17.12
N GLU A 399 12.74 -20.99 16.81
CA GLU A 399 12.52 -21.45 15.43
C GLU A 399 11.85 -20.38 14.57
N ASP A 400 10.82 -19.70 15.09
CA ASP A 400 10.16 -18.56 14.38
C ASP A 400 11.16 -17.43 14.14
N TYR A 401 11.98 -17.11 15.12
CA TYR A 401 13.01 -16.09 15.00
C TYR A 401 14.03 -16.43 13.92
N ASP A 402 14.59 -17.65 13.96
CA ASP A 402 15.60 -18.09 13.01
C ASP A 402 15.02 -18.14 11.58
N ALA A 403 13.77 -18.63 11.43
CA ALA A 403 13.09 -18.65 10.14
C ALA A 403 12.87 -17.23 9.57
N LYS A 404 12.50 -16.27 10.44
CA LYS A 404 12.29 -14.88 10.01
C LYS A 404 13.59 -14.20 9.60
N ILE A 405 14.67 -14.41 10.33
CA ILE A 405 16.01 -13.91 9.95
C ILE A 405 16.43 -14.48 8.58
N GLU A 406 16.25 -15.78 8.34
CA GLU A 406 16.60 -16.38 7.04
C GLU A 406 15.74 -15.81 5.90
N GLU A 407 14.47 -15.51 6.14
CA GLU A 407 13.59 -14.85 5.17
C GLU A 407 14.14 -13.47 4.77
N TYR A 408 14.52 -12.62 5.72
CA TYR A 408 15.10 -11.30 5.45
C TYR A 408 16.46 -11.39 4.75
N VAL A 409 17.30 -12.32 5.17
CA VAL A 409 18.61 -12.59 4.51
C VAL A 409 18.38 -12.98 3.05
N ALA A 410 17.43 -13.89 2.77
CA ALA A 410 17.14 -14.32 1.41
C ALA A 410 16.68 -13.16 0.51
N GLN A 411 15.85 -12.23 1.03
CA GLN A 411 15.41 -11.05 0.29
C GLN A 411 16.58 -10.14 -0.10
N LEU A 412 17.47 -9.84 0.83
CA LEU A 412 18.63 -8.97 0.57
C LEU A 412 19.64 -9.61 -0.38
N VAL A 413 19.83 -10.93 -0.31
CA VAL A 413 20.72 -11.68 -1.21
C VAL A 413 20.09 -11.84 -2.60
N ASP A 414 18.80 -12.16 -2.71
CA ASP A 414 18.09 -12.32 -3.98
C ASP A 414 18.00 -11.00 -4.76
N ALA A 415 17.91 -9.87 -4.04
CA ALA A 415 17.99 -8.54 -4.62
C ALA A 415 19.40 -8.19 -5.15
N LYS A 416 20.40 -9.05 -4.91
CA LYS A 416 21.82 -8.86 -5.27
C LYS A 416 22.43 -7.59 -4.70
N THR A 417 21.89 -7.11 -3.60
CA THR A 417 22.37 -5.90 -2.90
C THR A 417 23.41 -6.23 -1.86
N HIS A 418 23.36 -7.46 -1.31
CA HIS A 418 24.23 -7.90 -0.21
C HIS A 418 24.70 -9.35 -0.39
N THR A 419 25.89 -9.65 0.12
CA THR A 419 26.27 -11.03 0.47
C THR A 419 25.50 -11.46 1.72
N ARG A 420 25.46 -12.75 2.03
CA ARG A 420 24.82 -13.26 3.25
C ARG A 420 25.38 -12.61 4.52
N GLU A 421 26.70 -12.41 4.60
CA GLU A 421 27.36 -11.81 5.75
C GLU A 421 26.97 -10.33 5.91
N GLU A 422 26.97 -9.57 4.83
CA GLU A 422 26.51 -8.19 4.80
C GLU A 422 25.02 -8.06 5.13
N ALA A 423 24.17 -8.97 4.62
CA ALA A 423 22.76 -9.02 4.95
C ALA A 423 22.52 -9.24 6.44
N LEU A 424 23.21 -10.18 7.07
CA LEU A 424 23.13 -10.40 8.52
C LEU A 424 23.62 -9.21 9.32
N ALA A 425 24.70 -8.54 8.89
CA ALA A 425 25.20 -7.33 9.54
C ALA A 425 24.18 -6.18 9.43
N HIS A 426 23.59 -5.99 8.25
CA HIS A 426 22.54 -5.00 8.01
C HIS A 426 21.31 -5.23 8.89
N ILE A 427 20.79 -6.46 8.91
CA ILE A 427 19.63 -6.86 9.73
C ILE A 427 19.91 -6.59 11.22
N ASN A 428 21.08 -6.98 11.71
CA ASN A 428 21.45 -6.78 13.11
C ASN A 428 21.56 -5.30 13.49
N ALA A 429 21.98 -4.45 12.56
CA ALA A 429 22.13 -3.03 12.82
C ALA A 429 20.82 -2.23 12.72
N ASN A 430 19.90 -2.63 11.82
CA ASN A 430 18.81 -1.76 11.41
C ASN A 430 17.41 -2.39 11.59
N GLU A 431 17.27 -3.72 11.41
CA GLU A 431 15.97 -4.37 11.25
C GLU A 431 15.49 -5.16 12.49
N LEU A 432 16.39 -5.46 13.43
CA LEU A 432 16.05 -6.33 14.58
C LEU A 432 14.84 -5.86 15.41
N PRO A 433 14.68 -4.56 15.71
CA PRO A 433 13.50 -4.11 16.45
C PRO A 433 12.19 -4.40 15.72
N LEU A 434 12.16 -4.17 14.40
CA LEU A 434 11.01 -4.46 13.55
C LEU A 434 10.73 -5.96 13.47
N ILE A 435 11.74 -6.78 13.22
CA ILE A 435 11.60 -8.25 13.15
C ILE A 435 11.03 -8.83 14.45
N LYS A 436 11.54 -8.38 15.60
CA LYS A 436 11.02 -8.82 16.91
C LYS A 436 9.60 -8.35 17.15
N ALA A 437 9.26 -7.15 16.67
CA ALA A 437 7.92 -6.62 16.77
C ALA A 437 6.93 -7.44 15.92
N ASP A 438 7.26 -7.73 14.67
CA ASP A 438 6.46 -8.57 13.78
C ASP A 438 6.23 -9.97 14.37
N LEU A 439 7.29 -10.59 14.88
CA LEU A 439 7.18 -11.91 15.54
C LEU A 439 6.26 -11.87 16.75
N THR A 440 6.32 -10.80 17.54
CA THR A 440 5.43 -10.62 18.70
C THR A 440 3.99 -10.45 18.26
N VAL A 441 3.73 -9.63 17.23
CA VAL A 441 2.38 -9.44 16.67
C VAL A 441 1.83 -10.77 16.18
N ASN A 442 2.60 -11.53 15.40
CA ASN A 442 2.18 -12.83 14.86
C ASN A 442 1.87 -13.83 15.98
N ALA A 443 2.73 -13.93 17.00
CA ALA A 443 2.50 -14.81 18.14
C ALA A 443 1.22 -14.44 18.91
N VAL A 444 0.92 -13.15 19.05
CA VAL A 444 -0.32 -12.66 19.68
C VAL A 444 -1.55 -12.96 18.84
N ILE A 445 -1.47 -12.76 17.53
CA ILE A 445 -2.56 -13.09 16.59
C ILE A 445 -2.86 -14.60 16.63
N ASP A 446 -1.83 -15.44 16.59
CA ASP A 446 -1.98 -16.89 16.69
C ASP A 446 -2.62 -17.31 18.02
N TRP A 447 -2.21 -16.67 19.11
CA TRP A 447 -2.81 -16.91 20.42
C TRP A 447 -4.29 -16.48 20.44
N ILE A 448 -4.64 -15.31 19.90
CA ILE A 448 -6.04 -14.84 19.80
C ILE A 448 -6.86 -15.84 18.99
N TYR A 449 -6.34 -16.28 17.85
CA TYR A 449 -6.99 -17.31 17.02
C TYR A 449 -7.27 -18.58 17.83
N ALA A 450 -6.26 -19.12 18.52
CA ALA A 450 -6.41 -20.33 19.33
C ALA A 450 -7.37 -20.19 20.53
N GLN A 451 -7.58 -18.98 21.05
CA GLN A 451 -8.54 -18.73 22.13
C GLN A 451 -10.00 -18.64 21.63
N ASN A 452 -10.21 -18.23 20.39
CA ASN A 452 -11.54 -17.88 19.87
C ASN A 452 -12.07 -18.88 18.82
N VAL A 453 -11.19 -19.62 18.14
CA VAL A 453 -11.57 -20.66 17.15
C VAL A 453 -11.35 -22.03 17.77
N LYS A 454 -12.42 -22.83 17.83
CA LYS A 454 -12.42 -24.17 18.42
C LYS A 454 -12.63 -25.25 17.37
#